data_e396247b12bcbbe58e434cc1b831a4b6
#
_entry.id   e396247b12bcbbe58e434cc1b831a4b6
#
_cell.length_a   1.000
_cell.length_b   1.000
_cell.length_c   1.000
_cell.angle_alpha   90.00
_cell.angle_beta   90.00
_cell.angle_gamma   90.00
#
_symmetry.space_group_name_H-M   'P 1'
#
loop_
_entity.id
_entity.type
_entity.pdbx_description
1 polymer ?
#
loop_
_entity_poly.entity_id
_entity_poly.type
_entity_poly.pdbx_seq_one_letter_code
_entity_poly.pdbx_strand_id
1 'polypeptide(L)'
;MNAVNQRIVLLGPPASGKGTQADRLSEAFGIPHVSTGVLLRSECDRGTALGREADAATSKGLLVSDELVVRIVANWMQEHGTRFLFDGFPRTVGQATHLDATLISLKSPLDLVILLELSDG
;
A
#
# COMPACT_ATOMS: atom_id res chain seq x y z
N MET A 1 3.69 -24.50 -9.35
CA MET A 1 3.25 -23.58 -9.39
C MET A 1 3.92 -22.54 -8.93
N ASN A 2 4.00 -21.70 -9.33
CA ASN A 2 4.73 -20.78 -9.07
C ASN A 2 4.17 -19.70 -8.55
N ALA A 3 4.33 -19.51 -7.62
CA ALA A 3 3.98 -18.51 -6.90
C ALA A 3 4.66 -17.33 -7.22
N VAL A 4 4.75 -17.08 -8.28
CA VAL A 4 5.50 -16.17 -8.60
C VAL A 4 5.00 -14.89 -8.32
N ASN A 5 5.56 -13.95 -8.13
CA ASN A 5 5.31 -12.61 -8.29
C ASN A 5 3.95 -12.19 -7.96
N GLN A 6 3.59 -12.10 -6.78
CA GLN A 6 2.28 -11.70 -6.38
C GLN A 6 2.35 -10.30 -5.83
N ARG A 7 2.26 -9.36 -6.72
CA ARG A 7 2.21 -7.93 -6.42
C ARG A 7 0.83 -7.44 -6.83
N ILE A 8 -0.05 -7.36 -5.85
CA ILE A 8 -1.47 -7.09 -6.09
C ILE A 8 -1.87 -5.78 -5.42
N VAL A 9 -2.65 -4.99 -6.11
CA VAL A 9 -3.25 -3.77 -5.57
C VAL A 9 -4.75 -3.94 -5.55
N LEU A 10 -5.38 -3.72 -4.40
CA LEU A 10 -6.83 -3.83 -4.24
C LEU A 10 -7.38 -2.46 -3.89
N LEU A 11 -8.25 -1.94 -4.74
CA LEU A 11 -8.86 -0.63 -4.59
C LEU A 11 -10.37 -0.76 -4.44
N GLY A 12 -10.97 0.16 -3.78
CA GLY A 12 -12.42 0.20 -3.62
C GLY A 12 -12.82 1.04 -2.41
N PRO A 13 -14.07 1.47 -2.36
CA PRO A 13 -14.56 2.23 -1.22
C PRO A 13 -14.68 1.35 0.03
N PRO A 14 -14.65 1.95 1.22
CA PRO A 14 -14.67 1.17 2.46
C PRO A 14 -15.85 0.20 2.60
N ALA A 15 -17.00 0.55 2.05
CA ALA A 15 -18.20 -0.28 2.20
C ALA A 15 -18.34 -1.36 1.13
N SER A 16 -17.31 -1.59 0.31
CA SER A 16 -17.37 -2.55 -0.79
C SER A 16 -17.00 -3.99 -0.40
N GLY A 17 -16.67 -4.23 0.86
CA GLY A 17 -16.16 -5.52 1.29
C GLY A 17 -14.67 -5.69 1.03
N LYS A 18 -13.98 -4.59 0.75
CA LYS A 18 -12.57 -4.59 0.37
C LYS A 18 -11.68 -5.26 1.42
N GLY A 19 -11.89 -4.94 2.69
CA GLY A 19 -11.08 -5.52 3.77
C GLY A 19 -11.20 -7.05 3.84
N THR A 20 -12.42 -7.56 3.70
CA THR A 20 -12.67 -9.00 3.71
C THR A 20 -12.02 -9.68 2.52
N GLN A 21 -12.14 -9.07 1.33
CA GLN A 21 -11.51 -9.61 0.13
C GLN A 21 -9.99 -9.57 0.23
N ALA A 22 -9.43 -8.51 0.79
CA ALA A 22 -7.99 -8.39 0.99
C ALA A 22 -7.47 -9.51 1.89
N ASP A 23 -8.16 -9.78 3.00
CA ASP A 23 -7.77 -10.84 3.90
C ASP A 23 -7.82 -12.22 3.22
N ARG A 24 -8.86 -12.48 2.44
CA ARG A 24 -9.00 -13.74 1.72
C ARG A 24 -7.92 -13.93 0.67
N LEU A 25 -7.61 -12.88 -0.08
CA LEU A 25 -6.57 -12.94 -1.11
C LEU A 25 -5.19 -13.10 -0.48
N SER A 26 -4.93 -12.37 0.59
CA SER A 26 -3.67 -12.48 1.32
C SER A 26 -3.44 -13.90 1.81
N GLU A 27 -4.48 -14.50 2.38
CA GLU A 27 -4.41 -15.85 2.89
C GLU A 27 -4.26 -16.88 1.76
N ALA A 28 -5.04 -16.71 0.70
CA ALA A 28 -5.02 -17.64 -0.44
C ALA A 28 -3.67 -17.68 -1.15
N PHE A 29 -3.02 -16.51 -1.30
CA PHE A 29 -1.75 -16.43 -2.00
C PHE A 29 -0.54 -16.46 -1.06
N GLY A 30 -0.76 -16.42 0.22
CA GLY A 30 0.34 -16.40 1.19
C GLY A 30 1.21 -15.15 1.08
N ILE A 31 0.59 -14.00 0.83
CA ILE A 31 1.30 -12.72 0.71
C ILE A 31 0.84 -11.74 1.79
N PRO A 32 1.69 -10.81 2.22
CA PRO A 32 1.29 -9.85 3.24
C PRO A 32 0.18 -8.92 2.77
N HIS A 33 -0.79 -8.69 3.63
CA HIS A 33 -1.84 -7.69 3.42
C HIS A 33 -1.33 -6.40 4.07
N VAL A 34 -1.13 -5.37 3.26
CA VAL A 34 -0.49 -4.14 3.69
C VAL A 34 -1.39 -2.95 3.39
N SER A 35 -1.63 -2.12 4.40
CA SER A 35 -2.32 -0.85 4.18
C SER A 35 -1.39 0.29 4.58
N THR A 36 -1.47 1.40 3.88
CA THR A 36 -0.62 2.56 4.16
C THR A 36 -0.90 3.15 5.54
N GLY A 37 -2.15 3.08 6.00
CA GLY A 37 -2.48 3.55 7.34
C GLY A 37 -1.74 2.78 8.43
N VAL A 38 -1.65 1.47 8.28
CA VAL A 38 -0.92 0.62 9.23
C VAL A 38 0.58 0.90 9.15
N LEU A 39 1.12 1.04 7.94
CA LEU A 39 2.54 1.36 7.76
C LEU A 39 2.90 2.71 8.36
N LEU A 40 2.05 3.70 8.14
CA LEU A 40 2.26 5.04 8.66
C LEU A 40 2.27 5.02 10.18
N ARG A 41 1.30 4.35 10.78
CA ARG A 41 1.20 4.23 12.23
C ARG A 41 2.42 3.52 12.80
N SER A 42 2.87 2.47 12.13
CA SER A 42 4.06 1.73 12.56
C SER A 42 5.32 2.61 12.55
N GLU A 43 5.49 3.44 11.51
CA GLU A 43 6.62 4.35 11.45
C GLU A 43 6.55 5.39 12.57
N CYS A 44 5.36 5.92 12.86
CA CYS A 44 5.17 6.87 13.96
C CYS A 44 5.48 6.23 15.30
N ASP A 45 4.98 5.01 15.53
CA ASP A 45 5.17 4.32 16.81
C ASP A 45 6.64 3.97 17.04
N ARG A 46 7.37 3.66 15.99
CA ARG A 46 8.79 3.35 16.11
C ARG A 46 9.68 4.60 16.16
N GLY A 47 9.12 5.78 15.95
CA GLY A 47 9.86 7.03 16.00
C GLY A 47 10.90 7.17 14.91
N THR A 48 10.68 6.56 13.74
CA THR A 48 11.62 6.66 12.63
C THR A 48 11.62 8.07 12.02
N ALA A 49 12.60 8.39 11.20
CA ALA A 49 12.64 9.68 10.52
C ALA A 49 11.38 9.91 9.68
N LEU A 50 10.92 8.87 8.97
CA LEU A 50 9.70 8.95 8.17
C LEU A 50 8.47 9.17 9.07
N GLY A 51 8.40 8.49 10.20
CA GLY A 51 7.33 8.67 11.17
C GLY A 51 7.30 10.07 11.75
N ARG A 52 8.46 10.65 12.03
CA ARG A 52 8.54 12.02 12.54
C ARG A 52 8.08 13.05 11.50
N GLU A 53 8.40 12.83 10.23
CA GLU A 53 7.91 13.69 9.16
C GLU A 53 6.38 13.63 9.06
N ALA A 54 5.82 12.44 9.17
CA ALA A 54 4.37 12.25 9.12
C ALA A 54 3.67 12.90 10.33
N ASP A 55 4.22 12.73 11.51
CA ASP A 55 3.69 13.36 12.72
C ASP A 55 3.75 14.88 12.63
N ALA A 56 4.83 15.43 12.10
CA ALA A 56 4.96 16.87 11.93
C ALA A 56 3.89 17.42 11.00
N ALA A 57 3.57 16.71 9.92
CA ALA A 57 2.51 17.12 9.01
C ALA A 57 1.14 17.04 9.68
N THR A 58 0.81 15.92 10.29
CA THR A 58 -0.51 15.72 10.88
C THR A 58 -0.74 16.61 12.10
N SER A 59 0.28 16.89 12.89
CA SER A 59 0.12 17.78 14.04
C SER A 59 -0.14 19.23 13.62
N LYS A 60 0.19 19.58 12.39
CA LYS A 60 -0.14 20.90 11.83
C LYS A 60 -1.45 20.89 11.05
N GLY A 61 -2.19 19.79 11.09
CA GLY A 61 -3.42 19.64 10.33
C GLY A 61 -3.21 19.45 8.83
N LEU A 62 -2.00 19.10 8.41
CA LEU A 62 -1.69 18.89 7.00
C LEU A 62 -1.83 17.42 6.65
N LEU A 63 -2.11 17.14 5.38
CA LEU A 63 -2.12 15.76 4.89
C LEU A 63 -0.68 15.31 4.68
N VAL A 64 -0.45 14.01 4.85
CA VAL A 64 0.83 13.42 4.53
C VAL A 64 1.00 13.44 3.01
N SER A 65 2.14 13.89 2.53
CA SER A 65 2.35 14.03 1.08
C SER A 65 2.42 12.70 0.36
N ASP A 66 2.09 12.70 -0.92
CA ASP A 66 2.19 11.49 -1.75
C ASP A 66 3.61 10.94 -1.74
N GLU A 67 4.61 11.81 -1.81
CA GLU A 67 6.00 11.41 -1.77
C GLU A 67 6.34 10.68 -0.48
N LEU A 68 5.89 11.20 0.66
CA LEU A 68 6.17 10.57 1.95
C LEU A 68 5.49 9.21 2.06
N VAL A 69 4.25 9.09 1.60
CA VAL A 69 3.53 7.82 1.60
C VAL A 69 4.30 6.79 0.78
N VAL A 70 4.75 7.16 -0.42
CA VAL A 70 5.49 6.23 -1.27
C VAL A 70 6.84 5.86 -0.66
N ARG A 71 7.52 6.79 0.00
CA ARG A 71 8.78 6.49 0.70
C ARG A 71 8.57 5.46 1.80
N ILE A 72 7.47 5.57 2.54
CA ILE A 72 7.12 4.61 3.59
C ILE A 72 6.87 3.22 2.98
N VAL A 73 6.15 3.16 1.88
CA VAL A 73 5.87 1.91 1.18
C VAL A 73 7.18 1.31 0.62
N ALA A 74 8.03 2.14 0.02
CA ALA A 74 9.30 1.67 -0.51
C ALA A 74 10.20 1.11 0.59
N ASN A 75 10.22 1.77 1.75
CA ASN A 75 10.98 1.29 2.90
C ASN A 75 10.47 -0.08 3.37
N TRP A 76 9.15 -0.25 3.40
CA TRP A 76 8.56 -1.53 3.75
C TRP A 76 8.99 -2.64 2.77
N MET A 77 9.01 -2.34 1.47
CA MET A 77 9.43 -3.29 0.46
C MET A 77 10.90 -3.70 0.62
N GLN A 78 11.75 -2.77 1.02
CA GLN A 78 13.16 -3.09 1.26
C GLN A 78 13.32 -4.07 2.44
N GLU A 79 12.47 -3.94 3.45
CA GLU A 79 12.55 -4.80 4.61
C GLU A 79 11.83 -6.14 4.43
N HIS A 80 10.77 -6.17 3.64
CA HIS A 80 9.87 -7.32 3.57
C HIS A 80 9.78 -7.96 2.18
N GLY A 81 10.37 -7.33 1.18
CA GLY A 81 10.34 -7.84 -0.19
C GLY A 81 9.21 -7.28 -1.02
N THR A 82 9.09 -7.79 -2.25
CA THR A 82 8.18 -7.24 -3.22
C THR A 82 6.97 -8.13 -3.51
N ARG A 83 6.61 -9.00 -2.60
CA ARG A 83 5.36 -9.73 -2.66
C ARG A 83 4.40 -9.07 -1.69
N PHE A 84 3.24 -8.64 -2.17
CA PHE A 84 2.32 -7.87 -1.33
C PHE A 84 0.91 -7.81 -1.90
N LEU A 85 -0.02 -7.52 -1.02
CA LEU A 85 -1.35 -7.07 -1.38
C LEU A 85 -1.53 -5.70 -0.74
N PHE A 86 -1.46 -4.65 -1.54
CA PHE A 86 -1.70 -3.31 -1.04
C PHE A 86 -3.20 -3.01 -1.05
N ASP A 87 -3.71 -2.63 0.11
CA ASP A 87 -5.12 -2.35 0.31
C ASP A 87 -5.30 -0.85 0.41
N GLY A 88 -5.98 -0.27 -0.57
CA GLY A 88 -6.28 1.16 -0.57
C GLY A 88 -5.11 2.06 -0.95
N PHE A 89 -4.11 1.54 -1.61
CA PHE A 89 -2.98 2.32 -2.11
C PHE A 89 -2.60 1.76 -3.49
N PRO A 90 -2.33 2.59 -4.48
CA PRO A 90 -2.30 4.06 -4.43
C PRO A 90 -3.70 4.68 -4.43
N ARG A 91 -3.83 5.89 -3.91
CA ARG A 91 -5.11 6.61 -3.87
C ARG A 91 -5.10 7.85 -4.73
N THR A 92 -3.96 8.27 -5.23
CA THR A 92 -3.84 9.45 -6.09
C THR A 92 -2.99 9.10 -7.29
N VAL A 93 -3.08 9.90 -8.34
CA VAL A 93 -2.24 9.75 -9.53
C VAL A 93 -0.77 9.91 -9.14
N GLY A 94 -0.46 10.84 -8.25
CA GLY A 94 0.92 11.03 -7.77
C GLY A 94 1.47 9.78 -7.11
N GLN A 95 0.69 9.16 -6.22
CA GLN A 95 1.10 7.91 -5.57
C GLN A 95 1.28 6.79 -6.59
N ALA A 96 0.36 6.68 -7.55
CA ALA A 96 0.44 5.63 -8.57
C ALA A 96 1.67 5.79 -9.44
N THR A 97 1.99 7.00 -9.84
CA THR A 97 3.16 7.30 -10.66
C THR A 97 4.45 6.95 -9.92
N HIS A 98 4.56 7.34 -8.65
CA HIS A 98 5.74 7.03 -7.85
C HIS A 98 5.86 5.55 -7.56
N LEU A 99 4.76 4.87 -7.28
CA LEU A 99 4.79 3.42 -7.06
C LEU A 99 5.25 2.69 -8.31
N ASP A 100 4.72 3.07 -9.47
CA ASP A 100 5.09 2.45 -10.73
C ASP A 100 6.59 2.63 -11.00
N ALA A 101 7.10 3.84 -10.82
CA ALA A 101 8.53 4.11 -11.01
C ALA A 101 9.39 3.28 -10.06
N THR A 102 8.96 3.17 -8.79
CA THR A 102 9.69 2.38 -7.80
C THR A 102 9.74 0.90 -8.19
N LEU A 103 8.59 0.35 -8.59
CA LEU A 103 8.53 -1.07 -8.97
C LEU A 103 9.32 -1.34 -10.24
N ILE A 104 9.32 -0.44 -11.19
CA ILE A 104 10.12 -0.57 -12.39
C ILE A 104 11.61 -0.60 -12.03
N SER A 105 12.04 0.31 -11.14
CA SER A 105 13.43 0.35 -10.71
C SER A 105 13.86 -0.94 -9.99
N LEU A 106 12.91 -1.61 -9.34
CA LEU A 106 13.17 -2.87 -8.65
C LEU A 106 12.96 -4.08 -9.56
N LYS A 107 12.60 -3.86 -10.81
CA LYS A 107 12.28 -4.92 -11.78
C LYS A 107 11.17 -5.84 -11.29
N SER A 108 10.20 -5.24 -10.61
CA SER A 108 9.12 -5.97 -9.96
C SER A 108 7.76 -5.33 -10.28
N PRO A 109 7.31 -5.39 -11.53
CA PRO A 109 6.06 -4.74 -11.92
C PRO A 109 4.84 -5.35 -11.23
N LEU A 110 3.76 -4.58 -11.16
CA LEU A 110 2.51 -5.10 -10.60
C LEU A 110 1.99 -6.24 -11.46
N ASP A 111 1.43 -7.23 -10.81
CA ASP A 111 0.82 -8.37 -11.50
C ASP A 111 -0.69 -8.17 -11.70
N LEU A 112 -1.34 -7.49 -10.76
CA LEU A 112 -2.79 -7.38 -10.80
C LEU A 112 -3.29 -6.17 -10.02
N VAL A 113 -4.25 -5.48 -10.60
CA VAL A 113 -4.98 -4.41 -9.90
C VAL A 113 -6.45 -4.80 -9.90
N ILE A 114 -7.05 -4.89 -8.73
CA ILE A 114 -8.45 -5.26 -8.57
C ILE A 114 -9.21 -4.04 -8.04
N LEU A 115 -10.26 -3.65 -8.73
CA LEU A 115 -11.12 -2.57 -8.29
C LEU A 115 -12.47 -3.15 -7.89
N LEU A 116 -12.85 -2.99 -6.63
CA LEU A 116 -14.16 -3.39 -6.15
C LEU A 116 -15.10 -2.19 -6.26
N GLU A 117 -16.28 -2.43 -6.74
CA GLU A 117 -17.29 -1.38 -6.87
C GLU A 117 -18.50 -1.71 -6.00
N LEU A 118 -19.15 -0.67 -5.50
CA LEU A 118 -20.38 -0.88 -4.77
C LEU A 118 -21.49 -1.16 -5.76
N SER A 119 -22.34 -2.11 -5.39
CA SER A 119 -23.50 -2.40 -6.21
C SER A 119 -24.53 -1.32 -5.98
N ASP A 120 -25.14 -0.85 -7.04
CA ASP A 120 -26.17 0.16 -6.93
C ASP A 120 -27.55 -0.44 -6.69
N GLY A 121 -27.64 -1.66 -6.53
CA GLY A 121 -28.94 -2.29 -6.47
C GLY A 121 -29.52 -2.56 -5.17
#